data_8ea003848633744249c37c21658f251c
#
_entry.id   8ea003848633744249c37c21658f251c
#
_cell.length_a   1.000
_cell.length_b   1.000
_cell.length_c   1.000
_cell.angle_alpha   90.00
_cell.angle_beta   90.00
_cell.angle_gamma   90.00
#
_symmetry.space_group_name_H-M   'P 1'
#
loop_
_entity.id
_entity.type
_entity.pdbx_description
1 polymer ?
#
loop_
_entity_poly.entity_id
_entity_poly.type
_entity_poly.pdbx_seq_one_letter_code
_entity_poly.pdbx_strand_id
1 'polypeptide(L)'
;MLELKKLEYNYDALEPIINKETVSFHHDKHHQTYYDNTNNLIKNTSLEDKDLEYILTHLDEVDESIRTKLKNNAGGSYNHDLYWNIMNPVNKEEIHGELSEAINKAFGSFEEFKEKFVEEGLKVFGSGWVWLVKENDNLKIITTSNQDSPITLGFKIIFGNDVWEHAYYLNYQNKRKEYLEKWFD
;
A
#
# COMPACT_ATOMS: atom_id res chain seq x y z
N MET A 1 4.59 17.47 -12.99
CA MET A 1 3.56 17.41 -11.93
C MET A 1 3.00 15.99 -11.88
N LEU A 2 2.95 15.39 -10.72
CA LEU A 2 2.40 14.04 -10.51
C LEU A 2 0.87 14.06 -10.63
N GLU A 3 0.28 13.03 -11.23
CA GLU A 3 -1.17 12.94 -11.45
C GLU A 3 -1.70 11.61 -10.94
N LEU A 4 -2.80 11.67 -10.16
CA LEU A 4 -3.52 10.49 -9.74
C LEU A 4 -4.17 9.81 -10.95
N LYS A 5 -3.84 8.54 -11.17
CA LYS A 5 -4.43 7.75 -12.24
C LYS A 5 -5.84 7.29 -11.86
N LYS A 6 -6.71 7.19 -12.84
CA LYS A 6 -8.02 6.54 -12.65
C LYS A 6 -7.82 5.05 -12.38
N LEU A 7 -8.70 4.47 -11.56
CA LEU A 7 -8.74 3.02 -11.40
C LEU A 7 -9.06 2.34 -12.74
N GLU A 8 -8.43 1.19 -12.98
CA GLU A 8 -8.69 0.36 -14.18
C GLU A 8 -10.00 -0.44 -14.08
N TYR A 9 -10.70 -0.35 -12.94
CA TYR A 9 -11.96 -1.03 -12.65
C TYR A 9 -12.97 -0.08 -12.01
N ASN A 10 -14.25 -0.45 -12.03
CA ASN A 10 -15.30 0.31 -11.40
C ASN A 10 -15.18 0.30 -9.88
N TYR A 11 -15.67 1.33 -9.21
CA TYR A 11 -15.60 1.45 -7.74
C TYR A 11 -16.35 0.35 -6.97
N ASP A 12 -17.32 -0.30 -7.60
CA ASP A 12 -18.07 -1.44 -7.05
C ASP A 12 -17.47 -2.80 -7.39
N ALA A 13 -16.38 -2.84 -8.14
CA ALA A 13 -15.77 -4.08 -8.61
C ALA A 13 -15.15 -4.94 -7.50
N LEU A 14 -14.81 -4.33 -6.36
CA LEU A 14 -14.23 -5.02 -5.20
C LEU A 14 -15.30 -5.51 -4.20
N GLU A 15 -16.58 -5.31 -4.50
CA GLU A 15 -17.66 -5.82 -3.64
C GLU A 15 -17.77 -7.36 -3.72
N PRO A 16 -18.13 -8.01 -2.62
CA PRO A 16 -18.56 -7.47 -1.32
C PRO A 16 -17.42 -7.20 -0.32
N ILE A 17 -16.15 -7.37 -0.72
CA ILE A 17 -15.00 -7.27 0.18
C ILE A 17 -14.75 -5.83 0.59
N ILE A 18 -14.70 -4.91 -0.38
CA ILE A 18 -14.58 -3.46 -0.16
C ILE A 18 -15.72 -2.79 -0.90
N ASN A 19 -16.59 -2.07 -0.19
CA ASN A 19 -17.74 -1.44 -0.81
C ASN A 19 -17.35 -0.21 -1.65
N LYS A 20 -18.22 0.12 -2.61
CA LYS A 20 -18.07 1.26 -3.51
C LYS A 20 -17.78 2.57 -2.78
N GLU A 21 -18.45 2.81 -1.65
CA GLU A 21 -18.30 4.04 -0.89
C GLU A 21 -16.88 4.17 -0.33
N THR A 22 -16.34 3.08 0.25
CA THR A 22 -14.94 3.01 0.70
C THR A 22 -13.98 3.30 -0.44
N VAL A 23 -14.12 2.63 -1.59
CA VAL A 23 -13.24 2.84 -2.75
C VAL A 23 -13.27 4.30 -3.21
N SER A 24 -14.48 4.89 -3.32
CA SER A 24 -14.65 6.28 -3.75
C SER A 24 -13.97 7.29 -2.81
N PHE A 25 -14.18 7.18 -1.49
CA PHE A 25 -13.50 8.06 -0.54
C PHE A 25 -12.00 7.81 -0.48
N HIS A 26 -11.60 6.56 -0.49
CA HIS A 26 -10.19 6.17 -0.36
C HIS A 26 -9.37 6.65 -1.56
N HIS A 27 -9.88 6.46 -2.80
CA HIS A 27 -9.23 6.91 -4.01
C HIS A 27 -9.39 8.43 -4.26
N ASP A 28 -10.64 8.92 -4.32
CA ASP A 28 -10.88 10.29 -4.80
C ASP A 28 -10.62 11.38 -3.75
N LYS A 29 -10.51 11.01 -2.47
CA LYS A 29 -10.26 11.98 -1.39
C LYS A 29 -8.92 11.74 -0.73
N HIS A 30 -8.70 10.58 -0.09
CA HIS A 30 -7.46 10.32 0.63
C HIS A 30 -6.25 10.27 -0.32
N HIS A 31 -6.31 9.45 -1.36
CA HIS A 31 -5.22 9.31 -2.31
C HIS A 31 -4.98 10.61 -3.11
N GLN A 32 -6.03 11.26 -3.60
CA GLN A 32 -5.90 12.56 -4.27
C GLN A 32 -5.23 13.61 -3.38
N THR A 33 -5.59 13.67 -2.09
CA THR A 33 -4.98 14.61 -1.15
C THR A 33 -3.48 14.37 -0.98
N TYR A 34 -3.02 13.12 -0.96
CA TYR A 34 -1.59 12.82 -0.93
C TYR A 34 -0.87 13.34 -2.19
N TYR A 35 -1.45 13.18 -3.37
CA TYR A 35 -0.92 13.72 -4.61
C TYR A 35 -0.83 15.26 -4.60
N ASP A 36 -1.91 15.92 -4.20
CA ASP A 36 -1.99 17.38 -4.13
C ASP A 36 -0.93 17.94 -3.17
N ASN A 37 -0.80 17.34 -2.00
CA ASN A 37 0.18 17.74 -1.00
C ASN A 37 1.63 17.46 -1.47
N THR A 38 1.87 16.31 -2.10
CA THR A 38 3.18 15.97 -2.65
C THR A 38 3.60 17.00 -3.70
N ASN A 39 2.73 17.29 -4.67
CA ASN A 39 2.98 18.30 -5.70
C ASN A 39 3.26 19.69 -5.11
N ASN A 40 2.52 20.09 -4.09
CA ASN A 40 2.75 21.37 -3.42
C ASN A 40 4.11 21.43 -2.73
N LEU A 41 4.56 20.32 -2.13
CA LEU A 41 5.83 20.24 -1.41
C LEU A 41 7.06 20.19 -2.32
N ILE A 42 6.95 19.55 -3.49
CA ILE A 42 8.08 19.43 -4.44
C ILE A 42 8.19 20.62 -5.39
N LYS A 43 7.17 21.47 -5.45
CA LYS A 43 7.15 22.64 -6.34
C LYS A 43 8.35 23.56 -6.11
N ASN A 44 9.04 23.92 -7.19
CA ASN A 44 10.27 24.72 -7.18
C ASN A 44 11.46 24.06 -6.42
N THR A 45 11.44 22.74 -6.24
CA THR A 45 12.58 21.98 -5.71
C THR A 45 13.25 21.15 -6.82
N SER A 46 14.39 20.51 -6.52
CA SER A 46 15.06 19.55 -7.43
C SER A 46 14.19 18.32 -7.75
N LEU A 47 13.14 18.07 -6.97
CA LEU A 47 12.27 16.90 -7.08
C LEU A 47 11.00 17.15 -7.92
N GLU A 48 10.76 18.37 -8.43
CA GLU A 48 9.49 18.75 -9.09
C GLU A 48 9.12 17.87 -10.29
N ASP A 49 10.12 17.42 -11.06
CA ASP A 49 9.92 16.61 -12.26
C ASP A 49 10.27 15.12 -12.04
N LYS A 50 10.41 14.70 -10.79
CA LYS A 50 10.75 13.32 -10.43
C LYS A 50 9.50 12.49 -10.16
N ASP A 51 9.61 11.16 -10.37
CA ASP A 51 8.58 10.21 -9.97
C ASP A 51 8.58 9.96 -8.46
N LEU A 52 7.55 9.28 -7.96
CA LEU A 52 7.37 9.02 -6.53
C LEU A 52 8.49 8.13 -5.96
N GLU A 53 9.01 7.18 -6.75
CA GLU A 53 10.09 6.30 -6.30
C GLU A 53 11.38 7.08 -6.10
N TYR A 54 11.74 7.94 -7.05
CA TYR A 54 12.88 8.84 -6.91
C TYR A 54 12.73 9.75 -5.71
N ILE A 55 11.57 10.40 -5.56
CA ILE A 55 11.29 11.31 -4.43
C ILE A 55 11.50 10.60 -3.09
N LEU A 56 10.94 9.40 -2.92
CA LEU A 56 11.03 8.65 -1.67
C LEU A 56 12.44 8.17 -1.34
N THR A 57 13.26 7.92 -2.35
CA THR A 57 14.64 7.45 -2.16
C THR A 57 15.68 8.59 -2.10
N HIS A 58 15.27 9.86 -2.36
CA HIS A 58 16.14 11.04 -2.37
C HIS A 58 15.58 12.19 -1.51
N LEU A 59 15.00 11.85 -0.38
CA LEU A 59 14.42 12.84 0.55
C LEU A 59 15.46 13.82 1.14
N ASP A 60 16.73 13.48 1.08
CA ASP A 60 17.84 14.35 1.50
C ASP A 60 18.11 15.50 0.54
N GLU A 61 17.61 15.45 -0.70
CA GLU A 61 17.71 16.54 -1.68
C GLU A 61 16.82 17.76 -1.36
N VAL A 62 15.89 17.64 -0.39
CA VAL A 62 15.04 18.75 0.02
C VAL A 62 15.39 19.26 1.41
N ASP A 63 14.97 20.50 1.70
CA ASP A 63 15.14 21.11 3.01
C ASP A 63 14.53 20.25 4.13
N GLU A 64 15.22 20.14 5.25
CA GLU A 64 14.82 19.31 6.38
C GLU A 64 13.42 19.68 6.93
N SER A 65 13.05 20.97 6.85
CA SER A 65 11.75 21.47 7.32
C SER A 65 10.53 20.87 6.59
N ILE A 66 10.71 20.41 5.35
CA ILE A 66 9.63 19.78 4.56
C ILE A 66 9.78 18.26 4.43
N ARG A 67 10.95 17.71 4.75
CA ARG A 67 11.31 16.30 4.50
C ARG A 67 10.32 15.30 5.08
N THR A 68 9.94 15.48 6.36
CA THR A 68 8.96 14.60 7.01
C THR A 68 7.57 14.69 6.36
N LYS A 69 7.14 15.90 6.01
CA LYS A 69 5.84 16.09 5.32
C LYS A 69 5.86 15.46 3.94
N LEU A 70 6.98 15.63 3.20
CA LEU A 70 7.15 15.03 1.89
C LEU A 70 7.17 13.51 1.96
N LYS A 71 7.93 12.92 2.89
CA LYS A 71 7.94 11.47 3.12
C LYS A 71 6.54 10.92 3.35
N ASN A 72 5.74 11.57 4.20
CA ASN A 72 4.39 11.11 4.51
C ASN A 72 3.44 11.23 3.31
N ASN A 73 3.49 12.31 2.55
CA ASN A 73 2.56 12.49 1.43
C ASN A 73 2.99 11.73 0.17
N ALA A 74 4.28 11.74 -0.18
CA ALA A 74 4.79 10.93 -1.29
C ALA A 74 4.66 9.43 -0.98
N GLY A 75 4.90 9.02 0.27
CA GLY A 75 4.63 7.65 0.72
C GLY A 75 3.17 7.28 0.58
N GLY A 76 2.25 8.18 0.98
CA GLY A 76 0.81 7.99 0.78
C GLY A 76 0.46 7.83 -0.70
N SER A 77 0.99 8.69 -1.59
CA SER A 77 0.76 8.56 -3.02
C SER A 77 1.27 7.21 -3.57
N TYR A 78 2.50 6.85 -3.26
CA TYR A 78 3.15 5.63 -3.76
C TYR A 78 2.49 4.34 -3.24
N ASN A 79 2.21 4.29 -1.94
CA ASN A 79 1.60 3.11 -1.30
C ASN A 79 0.21 2.83 -1.87
N HIS A 80 -0.59 3.88 -2.12
CA HIS A 80 -1.92 3.72 -2.68
C HIS A 80 -1.90 3.40 -4.18
N ASP A 81 -0.95 3.94 -4.96
CA ASP A 81 -0.76 3.52 -6.36
C ASP A 81 -0.56 2.00 -6.43
N LEU A 82 0.33 1.48 -5.59
CA LEU A 82 0.58 0.05 -5.52
C LEU A 82 -0.68 -0.72 -5.08
N TYR A 83 -1.36 -0.26 -4.03
CA TYR A 83 -2.55 -0.89 -3.47
C TYR A 83 -3.66 -1.08 -4.50
N TRP A 84 -3.96 -0.05 -5.30
CA TRP A 84 -4.97 -0.15 -6.35
C TRP A 84 -4.55 -1.08 -7.50
N ASN A 85 -3.27 -1.08 -7.86
CA ASN A 85 -2.75 -1.88 -8.96
C ASN A 85 -2.69 -3.38 -8.67
N ILE A 86 -2.55 -3.77 -7.39
CA ILE A 86 -2.47 -5.18 -7.00
C ILE A 86 -3.84 -5.83 -6.79
N MET A 87 -4.89 -5.03 -6.57
CA MET A 87 -6.24 -5.56 -6.42
C MET A 87 -6.85 -5.85 -7.80
N ASN A 88 -7.27 -7.09 -8.02
CA ASN A 88 -7.87 -7.50 -9.28
C ASN A 88 -9.26 -8.10 -9.05
N PRO A 89 -10.33 -7.38 -9.41
CA PRO A 89 -11.70 -7.85 -9.19
C PRO A 89 -12.14 -9.00 -10.12
N VAL A 90 -11.37 -9.27 -11.18
CA VAL A 90 -11.79 -10.17 -12.26
C VAL A 90 -11.21 -11.58 -12.11
N ASN A 91 -10.02 -11.71 -11.59
CA ASN A 91 -9.30 -12.97 -11.52
C ASN A 91 -9.21 -13.50 -10.08
N LYS A 92 -10.06 -14.47 -9.77
CA LYS A 92 -9.91 -15.31 -8.58
C LYS A 92 -8.99 -16.50 -8.88
N GLU A 93 -7.87 -16.23 -9.53
CA GLU A 93 -6.88 -17.26 -9.81
C GLU A 93 -6.02 -17.50 -8.56
N GLU A 94 -5.79 -18.75 -8.26
CA GLU A 94 -4.82 -19.12 -7.24
C GLU A 94 -3.44 -18.58 -7.62
N ILE A 95 -2.68 -18.13 -6.63
CA ILE A 95 -1.29 -17.71 -6.85
C ILE A 95 -0.51 -18.88 -7.42
N HIS A 96 0.09 -18.70 -8.59
CA HIS A 96 0.87 -19.70 -9.29
C HIS A 96 2.24 -19.15 -9.73
N GLY A 97 3.08 -20.01 -10.30
CA GLY A 97 4.40 -19.65 -10.82
C GLY A 97 5.41 -19.27 -9.72
N GLU A 98 6.39 -18.46 -10.09
CA GLU A 98 7.54 -18.14 -9.25
C GLU A 98 7.16 -17.53 -7.89
N LEU A 99 6.09 -16.74 -7.82
CA LEU A 99 5.64 -16.13 -6.57
C LEU A 99 5.10 -17.19 -5.61
N SER A 100 4.30 -18.16 -6.11
CA SER A 100 3.80 -19.28 -5.31
C SER A 100 4.94 -20.12 -4.75
N GLU A 101 5.92 -20.45 -5.58
CA GLU A 101 7.11 -21.20 -5.16
C GLU A 101 7.91 -20.46 -4.10
N ALA A 102 8.09 -19.14 -4.27
CA ALA A 102 8.82 -18.30 -3.32
C ALA A 102 8.07 -18.18 -1.99
N ILE A 103 6.74 -18.05 -2.00
CA ILE A 103 5.89 -18.03 -0.79
C ILE A 103 5.99 -19.37 -0.06
N ASN A 104 5.82 -20.49 -0.76
CA ASN A 104 5.92 -21.82 -0.17
C ASN A 104 7.31 -22.08 0.43
N LYS A 105 8.36 -21.64 -0.24
CA LYS A 105 9.74 -21.74 0.27
C LYS A 105 9.95 -20.91 1.54
N ALA A 106 9.38 -19.70 1.59
CA ALA A 106 9.61 -18.77 2.69
C ALA A 106 8.72 -19.02 3.91
N PHE A 107 7.50 -19.51 3.69
CA PHE A 107 6.47 -19.57 4.73
C PHE A 107 5.90 -20.98 4.97
N GLY A 108 6.17 -21.94 4.09
CA GLY A 108 5.67 -23.32 4.16
C GLY A 108 4.52 -23.58 3.18
N SER A 109 3.47 -22.78 3.25
CA SER A 109 2.33 -22.81 2.34
C SER A 109 1.74 -21.41 2.14
N PHE A 110 0.80 -21.26 1.20
CA PHE A 110 0.06 -20.02 1.04
C PHE A 110 -0.83 -19.74 2.25
N GLU A 111 -1.44 -20.75 2.82
CA GLU A 111 -2.27 -20.64 4.04
C GLU A 111 -1.45 -20.13 5.22
N GLU A 112 -0.27 -20.71 5.47
CA GLU A 112 0.63 -20.25 6.54
C GLU A 112 1.14 -18.83 6.28
N PHE A 113 1.37 -18.47 5.02
CA PHE A 113 1.68 -17.10 4.64
C PHE A 113 0.51 -16.17 4.97
N LYS A 114 -0.73 -16.49 4.53
CA LYS A 114 -1.94 -15.70 4.81
C LYS A 114 -2.15 -15.49 6.30
N GLU A 115 -2.03 -16.55 7.11
CA GLU A 115 -2.13 -16.46 8.56
C GLU A 115 -1.11 -15.49 9.16
N LYS A 116 0.16 -15.61 8.78
CA LYS A 116 1.24 -14.71 9.24
C LYS A 116 1.01 -13.26 8.80
N PHE A 117 0.57 -13.05 7.57
CA PHE A 117 0.29 -11.72 7.03
C PHE A 117 -0.85 -11.04 7.82
N VAL A 118 -1.92 -11.76 8.08
CA VAL A 118 -3.04 -11.28 8.92
C VAL A 118 -2.57 -10.98 10.34
N GLU A 119 -1.79 -11.86 10.95
CA GLU A 119 -1.23 -11.67 12.29
C GLU A 119 -0.37 -10.40 12.38
N GLU A 120 0.53 -10.18 11.42
CA GLU A 120 1.37 -8.97 11.38
C GLU A 120 0.53 -7.71 11.15
N GLY A 121 -0.48 -7.74 10.27
CA GLY A 121 -1.40 -6.63 10.07
C GLY A 121 -2.21 -6.26 11.32
N LEU A 122 -2.53 -7.25 12.17
CA LEU A 122 -3.20 -7.02 13.45
C LEU A 122 -2.30 -6.40 14.51
N LYS A 123 -0.98 -6.63 14.45
CA LYS A 123 0.01 -6.04 15.36
C LYS A 123 0.26 -4.55 15.10
N VAL A 124 -0.14 -4.04 13.93
CA VAL A 124 -0.02 -2.61 13.63
C VAL A 124 -0.90 -1.81 14.59
N PHE A 125 -0.26 -1.06 15.47
CA PHE A 125 -0.95 -0.18 16.41
C PHE A 125 -1.33 1.14 15.72
N GLY A 126 -2.63 1.38 15.54
CA GLY A 126 -3.13 2.55 14.83
C GLY A 126 -3.10 2.37 13.32
N SER A 127 -2.67 3.41 12.61
CA SER A 127 -2.62 3.49 11.15
C SER A 127 -1.30 2.96 10.60
N GLY A 128 -1.36 2.23 9.51
CA GLY A 128 -0.17 1.70 8.85
C GLY A 128 -0.50 0.68 7.78
N TRP A 129 0.49 -0.11 7.43
CA TRP A 129 0.44 -1.08 6.35
C TRP A 129 1.09 -2.40 6.75
N VAL A 130 0.67 -3.47 6.13
CA VAL A 130 1.34 -4.77 6.15
C VAL A 130 1.77 -5.12 4.73
N TRP A 131 3.01 -5.61 4.56
CA TRP A 131 3.66 -5.78 3.27
C TRP A 131 4.27 -7.17 3.12
N LEU A 132 4.19 -7.72 1.93
CA LEU A 132 5.12 -8.74 1.46
C LEU A 132 6.23 -8.05 0.67
N VAL A 133 7.46 -8.20 1.13
CA VAL A 133 8.64 -7.59 0.50
C VAL A 133 9.68 -8.64 0.17
N LYS A 134 10.55 -8.32 -0.80
CA LYS A 134 11.74 -9.10 -1.10
C LYS A 134 12.98 -8.34 -0.63
N GLU A 135 13.80 -9.02 0.19
CA GLU A 135 15.13 -8.59 0.59
C GLU A 135 16.15 -9.59 0.04
N ASN A 136 16.98 -9.15 -0.89
CA ASN A 136 17.80 -10.06 -1.71
C ASN A 136 16.92 -11.13 -2.37
N ASP A 137 17.12 -12.43 -2.02
CA ASP A 137 16.30 -13.53 -2.56
C ASP A 137 15.29 -14.10 -1.57
N ASN A 138 15.08 -13.42 -0.43
CA ASN A 138 14.15 -13.89 0.59
C ASN A 138 12.90 -13.02 0.66
N LEU A 139 11.73 -13.66 0.78
CA LEU A 139 10.48 -12.98 1.09
C LEU A 139 10.34 -12.74 2.59
N LYS A 140 9.82 -11.58 2.95
CA LYS A 140 9.52 -11.20 4.33
C LYS A 140 8.18 -10.50 4.43
N ILE A 141 7.47 -10.70 5.52
CA ILE A 141 6.34 -9.87 5.91
C ILE A 141 6.89 -8.80 6.85
N ILE A 142 6.61 -7.53 6.55
CA ILE A 142 6.95 -6.39 7.40
C ILE A 142 5.75 -5.48 7.56
N THR A 143 5.80 -4.62 8.56
CA THR A 143 4.79 -3.58 8.77
C THR A 143 5.43 -2.20 8.79
N THR A 144 4.69 -1.19 8.38
CA THR A 144 5.10 0.21 8.47
C THR A 144 4.00 1.04 9.14
N SER A 145 4.41 2.09 9.84
CA SER A 145 3.48 3.02 10.48
C SER A 145 3.07 4.14 9.52
N ASN A 146 1.85 4.62 9.65
CA ASN A 146 1.31 5.72 8.86
C ASN A 146 1.49 5.48 7.36
N GLN A 147 2.21 6.38 6.66
CA GLN A 147 2.49 6.26 5.23
C GLN A 147 3.97 5.95 4.93
N ASP A 148 4.71 5.46 5.93
CA ASP A 148 6.06 4.96 5.69
C ASP A 148 6.01 3.82 4.67
N SER A 149 6.91 3.87 3.69
CA SER A 149 6.96 2.89 2.61
C SER A 149 8.24 2.05 2.68
N PRO A 150 8.16 0.73 2.46
CA PRO A 150 9.33 -0.14 2.47
C PRO A 150 10.42 0.24 1.46
N ILE A 151 10.07 0.96 0.39
CA ILE A 151 11.05 1.42 -0.60
C ILE A 151 12.10 2.35 0.02
N THR A 152 11.73 3.15 1.02
CA THR A 152 12.67 4.03 1.74
C THR A 152 13.69 3.25 2.57
N LEU A 153 13.44 1.96 2.80
CA LEU A 153 14.30 1.04 3.51
C LEU A 153 15.09 0.13 2.55
N GLY A 154 14.96 0.33 1.24
CA GLY A 154 15.64 -0.45 0.21
C GLY A 154 15.00 -1.81 -0.11
N PHE A 155 13.78 -2.07 0.37
CA PHE A 155 13.06 -3.30 0.03
C PHE A 155 12.37 -3.21 -1.32
N LYS A 156 12.35 -4.33 -2.06
CA LYS A 156 11.45 -4.49 -3.20
C LYS A 156 10.08 -4.94 -2.69
N ILE A 157 9.06 -4.12 -2.93
CA ILE A 157 7.69 -4.42 -2.53
C ILE A 157 7.08 -5.40 -3.55
N ILE A 158 6.45 -6.47 -3.08
CA ILE A 158 5.67 -7.40 -3.90
C ILE A 158 4.21 -6.98 -3.87
N PHE A 159 3.62 -6.85 -2.67
CA PHE A 159 2.31 -6.26 -2.45
C PHE A 159 2.16 -5.80 -0.99
N GLY A 160 1.09 -5.07 -0.71
CA GLY A 160 0.77 -4.63 0.65
C GLY A 160 -0.71 -4.35 0.83
N ASN A 161 -1.16 -4.37 2.08
CA ASN A 161 -2.52 -4.05 2.45
C ASN A 161 -2.54 -2.87 3.42
N ASP A 162 -3.46 -1.95 3.15
CA ASP A 162 -3.73 -0.78 3.98
C ASP A 162 -4.53 -1.19 5.22
N VAL A 163 -3.98 -0.95 6.42
CA VAL A 163 -4.66 -1.19 7.69
C VAL A 163 -5.07 0.10 8.40
N TRP A 164 -5.06 1.23 7.72
CA TRP A 164 -5.74 2.44 8.14
C TRP A 164 -7.24 2.17 8.25
N GLU A 165 -7.92 2.73 9.22
CA GLU A 165 -9.36 2.51 9.38
C GLU A 165 -10.18 2.97 8.17
N HIS A 166 -9.75 4.02 7.47
CA HIS A 166 -10.44 4.47 6.26
C HIS A 166 -10.50 3.41 5.13
N ALA A 167 -9.60 2.43 5.14
CA ALA A 167 -9.58 1.38 4.13
C ALA A 167 -10.69 0.33 4.33
N TYR A 168 -11.25 0.21 5.56
CA TYR A 168 -12.17 -0.90 5.86
C TYR A 168 -13.34 -0.54 6.80
N TYR A 169 -13.34 0.62 7.44
CA TYR A 169 -14.25 0.91 8.54
C TYR A 169 -15.74 0.87 8.13
N LEU A 170 -16.08 1.31 6.93
CA LEU A 170 -17.48 1.30 6.46
C LEU A 170 -18.05 -0.12 6.32
N ASN A 171 -17.20 -1.11 5.98
CA ASN A 171 -17.64 -2.51 5.88
C ASN A 171 -17.48 -3.29 7.20
N TYR A 172 -16.40 -3.04 7.93
CA TYR A 172 -15.94 -3.93 9.00
C TYR A 172 -15.88 -3.28 10.39
N GLN A 173 -16.00 -1.95 10.50
CA GLN A 173 -15.82 -1.18 11.72
C GLN A 173 -14.51 -1.57 12.44
N ASN A 174 -14.59 -2.06 13.66
CA ASN A 174 -13.41 -2.46 14.45
C ASN A 174 -12.88 -3.86 14.10
N LYS A 175 -13.45 -4.54 13.11
CA LYS A 175 -13.11 -5.93 12.78
C LYS A 175 -11.98 -5.99 11.75
N ARG A 176 -10.80 -5.39 12.05
CA ARG A 176 -9.62 -5.43 11.16
C ARG A 176 -9.26 -6.87 10.75
N LYS A 177 -9.40 -7.84 11.66
CA LYS A 177 -9.11 -9.24 11.36
C LYS A 177 -9.96 -9.77 10.20
N GLU A 178 -11.27 -9.54 10.27
CA GLU A 178 -12.21 -9.99 9.23
C GLU A 178 -11.89 -9.35 7.87
N TYR A 179 -11.53 -8.05 7.86
CA TYR A 179 -11.09 -7.36 6.66
C TYR A 179 -9.83 -7.98 6.06
N LEU A 180 -8.79 -8.19 6.89
CA LEU A 180 -7.52 -8.75 6.44
C LEU A 180 -7.69 -10.18 5.89
N GLU A 181 -8.52 -11.01 6.53
CA GLU A 181 -8.79 -12.36 6.07
C GLU A 181 -9.51 -12.39 4.71
N LYS A 182 -10.53 -11.52 4.55
CA LYS A 182 -11.35 -11.44 3.32
C LYS A 182 -10.64 -10.72 2.18
N TRP A 183 -9.63 -9.91 2.47
CA TRP A 183 -8.89 -9.19 1.43
C TRP A 183 -8.16 -10.13 0.45
N PHE A 184 -7.86 -11.34 0.85
CA PHE A 184 -7.27 -12.37 -0.01
C PHE A 184 -8.29 -13.09 -0.91
N ASP A 185 -9.59 -12.93 -0.68
CA ASP A 185 -10.68 -13.58 -1.43
C ASP A 185 -11.01 -12.80 -2.72
#